data_8d3051354b929165ab7b19b069eec1f9
#
_entry.id   8d3051354b929165ab7b19b069eec1f9
#
_cell.length_a   1.000
_cell.length_b   1.000
_cell.length_c   1.000
_cell.angle_alpha   90.00
_cell.angle_beta   90.00
_cell.angle_gamma   90.00
#
_symmetry.space_group_name_H-M   'P 1'
#
loop_
_entity.id
_entity.type
_entity.pdbx_description
1 polymer ?
#
loop_
_entity_poly.entity_id
_entity_poly.type
_entity_poly.pdbx_seq_one_letter_code
_entity_poly.pdbx_strand_id
1 'polypeptide(L)'
;MDRRKFLKSVAAAGVSLSGVAAMGEIFIPFAEAVEMPKFNFVHITDLHLDVRGESNWQYREKSVPLFIDALRQLGRLPKLNFVVFGGDQIHYGPNDKESLDVFQKWTAHLSMPLYILLGNTEVSPVSGVSKLGRDEYLRAWNGKGLRPGHSSWAFDPVSGVRVIGFDVTVDGKPHGEASLDEIKWLDKELKENQSKKLIIVFTHQLLMPTTEKDKTRSWSFWMVKNSTRVREVLEAHPNVRLVISGHHHVSKVESLGRITYVSDPAIVTYPCSFRSYSVSREGIHLKNIGLDDKATVNRALELLVSDPYAKMYNPDAPQKAADYSVGLTENDRETTIKL
;
A
#
# COMPACT_ATOMS: atom_id res chain seq x y z
N MET A 1 -7.70 6.06 37.54
CA MET A 1 -7.00 5.66 38.78
C MET A 1 -5.77 6.52 38.91
N ASP A 2 -5.68 7.31 39.94
CA ASP A 2 -4.62 8.34 40.11
C ASP A 2 -3.26 7.68 40.39
N ARG A 3 -2.24 8.09 39.65
CA ARG A 3 -0.85 7.58 39.73
C ARG A 3 -0.24 7.68 41.14
N ARG A 4 -0.72 8.62 41.95
CA ARG A 4 -0.31 8.80 43.37
C ARG A 4 -0.91 7.75 44.30
N LYS A 5 -2.05 7.13 43.96
CA LYS A 5 -2.66 6.07 44.78
C LYS A 5 -2.02 4.70 44.53
N PHE A 6 -1.50 4.47 43.35
CA PHE A 6 -0.78 3.24 43.02
C PHE A 6 0.55 3.12 43.73
N LEU A 7 1.29 4.23 43.89
CA LEU A 7 2.59 4.24 44.57
C LEU A 7 2.48 4.13 46.10
N LYS A 8 1.31 4.41 46.69
CA LYS A 8 1.09 4.27 48.14
C LYS A 8 0.66 2.86 48.54
N SER A 9 0.15 2.04 47.65
CA SER A 9 -0.24 0.66 47.95
C SER A 9 0.92 -0.35 47.90
N VAL A 10 2.06 0.02 47.30
CA VAL A 10 3.27 -0.83 47.28
C VAL A 10 4.12 -0.66 48.55
N ALA A 11 3.92 0.42 49.31
CA ALA A 11 4.69 0.73 50.50
C ALA A 11 4.12 0.15 51.84
N ALA A 12 2.97 -0.56 51.79
CA ALA A 12 2.26 -1.03 52.98
C ALA A 12 2.32 -2.56 53.23
N ALA A 13 3.16 -3.31 52.50
CA ALA A 13 3.44 -4.70 52.82
C ALA A 13 4.79 -4.84 53.53
N GLY A 14 4.80 -4.45 54.79
CA GLY A 14 5.94 -4.68 55.67
C GLY A 14 6.10 -6.18 55.98
N VAL A 15 7.22 -6.76 55.56
CA VAL A 15 7.76 -8.00 56.10
C VAL A 15 9.13 -7.71 56.68
N SER A 16 9.20 -7.77 57.99
CA SER A 16 10.46 -7.75 58.73
C SER A 16 11.19 -9.08 58.49
N LEU A 17 12.39 -9.02 57.97
CA LEU A 17 13.36 -10.11 57.96
C LEU A 17 14.74 -9.52 58.34
N SER A 18 15.14 -9.77 59.57
CA SER A 18 16.51 -9.66 60.04
C SER A 18 17.34 -10.76 59.38
N GLY A 19 18.26 -10.41 58.51
CA GLY A 19 19.21 -11.33 57.91
C GLY A 19 20.15 -10.57 56.98
N VAL A 20 21.42 -10.51 57.33
CA VAL A 20 22.51 -9.96 56.54
C VAL A 20 22.54 -10.67 55.19
N ALA A 21 22.28 -9.96 54.13
CA ALA A 21 22.53 -10.45 52.80
C ALA A 21 23.10 -9.31 51.94
N ALA A 22 24.16 -9.63 51.24
CA ALA A 22 24.79 -8.78 50.26
C ALA A 22 23.75 -8.20 49.28
N MET A 23 23.68 -6.87 49.21
CA MET A 23 22.93 -6.18 48.19
C MET A 23 23.61 -6.44 46.82
N GLY A 24 23.25 -7.54 46.16
CA GLY A 24 23.40 -7.61 44.74
C GLY A 24 22.41 -6.62 44.15
N GLU A 25 22.89 -5.58 43.52
CA GLU A 25 22.09 -4.71 42.65
C GLU A 25 21.34 -5.60 41.68
N ILE A 26 20.01 -5.68 41.82
CA ILE A 26 19.17 -6.26 40.80
C ILE A 26 19.27 -5.28 39.61
N PHE A 27 20.20 -5.58 38.74
CA PHE A 27 20.28 -4.96 37.43
C PHE A 27 18.99 -5.42 36.67
N ILE A 28 17.92 -4.61 36.78
CA ILE A 28 16.81 -4.70 35.83
C ILE A 28 17.45 -4.15 34.56
N PRO A 29 17.74 -5.01 33.55
CA PRO A 29 18.20 -4.47 32.28
C PRO A 29 17.11 -3.50 31.83
N PHE A 30 17.42 -2.22 31.75
CA PHE A 30 16.62 -1.31 30.91
C PHE A 30 16.50 -2.06 29.58
N ALA A 31 15.28 -2.49 29.22
CA ALA A 31 15.04 -2.96 27.87
C ALA A 31 15.55 -1.83 26.97
N GLU A 32 16.70 -2.06 26.34
CA GLU A 32 17.20 -1.13 25.32
C GLU A 32 16.00 -0.83 24.43
N ALA A 33 15.66 0.44 24.35
CA ALA A 33 14.65 0.88 23.41
C ALA A 33 15.19 0.53 22.02
N VAL A 34 14.85 -0.68 21.56
CA VAL A 34 15.38 -1.21 20.31
C VAL A 34 15.00 -0.21 19.23
N GLU A 35 16.00 0.49 18.74
CA GLU A 35 15.85 1.62 17.81
C GLU A 35 15.05 1.19 16.57
N MET A 36 14.12 2.03 16.11
CA MET A 36 13.37 1.75 14.88
C MET A 36 14.38 1.63 13.73
N PRO A 37 14.43 0.51 13.01
CA PRO A 37 15.40 0.33 11.94
C PRO A 37 15.15 1.33 10.79
N LYS A 38 16.23 1.82 10.19
CA LYS A 38 16.14 2.69 9.01
C LYS A 38 16.05 1.84 7.74
N PHE A 39 15.03 2.09 6.93
CA PHE A 39 14.91 1.48 5.61
C PHE A 39 14.01 2.31 4.70
N ASN A 40 14.17 2.11 3.39
CA ASN A 40 13.40 2.82 2.38
C ASN A 40 12.72 1.83 1.46
N PHE A 41 11.52 2.16 1.04
CA PHE A 41 10.79 1.40 0.04
C PHE A 41 9.95 2.32 -0.84
N VAL A 42 9.46 1.76 -1.93
CA VAL A 42 8.60 2.45 -2.89
C VAL A 42 7.37 1.59 -3.15
N HIS A 43 6.24 2.24 -3.29
CA HIS A 43 5.02 1.66 -3.81
C HIS A 43 4.68 2.30 -5.15
N ILE A 44 4.60 1.47 -6.18
CA ILE A 44 4.19 1.84 -7.54
C ILE A 44 2.92 1.06 -7.85
N THR A 45 1.86 1.74 -8.26
CA THR A 45 0.56 1.11 -8.48
C THR A 45 -0.11 1.64 -9.74
N ASP A 46 -1.05 0.89 -10.25
CA ASP A 46 -1.95 1.32 -11.32
C ASP A 46 -1.18 1.80 -12.58
N LEU A 47 -0.32 0.92 -13.07
CA LEU A 47 0.44 1.14 -14.32
C LEU A 47 -0.45 0.96 -15.55
N HIS A 48 -1.40 0.03 -15.45
CA HIS A 48 -2.26 -0.38 -16.57
C HIS A 48 -1.48 -0.50 -17.88
N LEU A 49 -0.33 -1.20 -17.85
CA LEU A 49 0.51 -1.38 -19.03
C LEU A 49 -0.30 -1.98 -20.17
N ASP A 50 -0.29 -1.30 -21.29
CA ASP A 50 -0.89 -1.75 -22.52
C ASP A 50 0.00 -1.30 -23.70
N VAL A 51 0.68 -2.26 -24.32
CA VAL A 51 1.67 -1.98 -25.38
C VAL A 51 1.07 -1.34 -26.63
N ARG A 52 -0.25 -1.42 -26.79
CA ARG A 52 -1.02 -0.80 -27.88
C ARG A 52 -2.34 -0.21 -27.36
N GLY A 53 -2.31 0.31 -26.14
CA GLY A 53 -3.50 0.84 -25.50
C GLY A 53 -4.02 2.11 -26.14
N GLU A 54 -5.32 2.29 -26.03
CA GLU A 54 -6.01 3.54 -26.34
C GLU A 54 -6.28 4.29 -25.03
N SER A 55 -6.04 5.61 -25.04
CA SER A 55 -6.21 6.45 -23.88
C SER A 55 -7.65 6.90 -23.68
N ASN A 56 -8.03 6.99 -22.43
CA ASN A 56 -9.20 7.68 -21.93
C ASN A 56 -8.74 8.60 -20.78
N TRP A 57 -9.39 8.60 -19.62
CA TRP A 57 -8.87 9.27 -18.41
C TRP A 57 -7.56 8.63 -17.90
N GLN A 58 -7.25 7.39 -18.33
CA GLN A 58 -5.96 6.72 -18.16
C GLN A 58 -5.13 6.91 -19.45
N TYR A 59 -3.90 7.39 -19.33
CA TYR A 59 -3.03 7.62 -20.48
C TYR A 59 -2.32 6.34 -20.94
N ARG A 60 -3.11 5.32 -21.33
CA ARG A 60 -2.61 3.96 -21.62
C ARG A 60 -1.67 3.87 -22.82
N GLU A 61 -1.87 4.68 -23.87
CA GLU A 61 -0.94 4.73 -25.01
C GLU A 61 0.49 5.17 -24.62
N LYS A 62 0.65 5.78 -23.44
CA LYS A 62 1.94 6.15 -22.85
C LYS A 62 2.29 5.32 -21.62
N SER A 63 1.55 4.28 -21.28
CA SER A 63 1.79 3.47 -20.08
C SER A 63 3.20 2.89 -20.02
N VAL A 64 3.74 2.40 -21.13
CA VAL A 64 5.12 1.86 -21.19
C VAL A 64 6.18 2.97 -20.98
N PRO A 65 6.19 4.11 -21.72
CA PRO A 65 7.08 5.22 -21.42
C PRO A 65 6.98 5.76 -20.00
N LEU A 66 5.76 5.91 -19.45
CA LEU A 66 5.53 6.33 -18.07
C LEU A 66 6.15 5.35 -17.06
N PHE A 67 5.96 4.06 -17.28
CA PHE A 67 6.58 3.02 -16.47
C PHE A 67 8.11 3.07 -16.50
N ILE A 68 8.70 3.20 -17.69
CA ILE A 68 10.17 3.30 -17.85
C ILE A 68 10.70 4.54 -17.12
N ASP A 69 9.99 5.68 -17.20
CA ASP A 69 10.38 6.88 -16.47
C ASP A 69 10.28 6.66 -14.94
N ALA A 70 9.22 6.03 -14.45
CA ALA A 70 9.11 5.65 -13.05
C ALA A 70 10.31 4.80 -12.57
N LEU A 71 10.72 3.79 -13.36
CA LEU A 71 11.90 2.98 -13.03
C LEU A 71 13.21 3.79 -13.01
N ARG A 72 13.36 4.78 -13.90
CA ARG A 72 14.52 5.69 -13.88
C ARG A 72 14.55 6.55 -12.62
N GLN A 73 13.37 7.01 -12.15
CA GLN A 73 13.27 7.77 -10.91
C GLN A 73 13.75 6.96 -9.70
N LEU A 74 13.51 5.62 -9.67
CA LEU A 74 14.02 4.78 -8.58
C LEU A 74 15.53 4.88 -8.40
N GLY A 75 16.28 5.03 -9.50
CA GLY A 75 17.74 5.17 -9.47
C GLY A 75 18.23 6.50 -8.84
N ARG A 76 17.35 7.46 -8.64
CA ARG A 76 17.66 8.78 -8.02
C ARG A 76 17.31 8.82 -6.53
N LEU A 77 16.58 7.81 -6.05
CA LEU A 77 16.17 7.72 -4.66
C LEU A 77 17.31 7.15 -3.78
N PRO A 78 17.30 7.39 -2.47
CA PRO A 78 18.17 6.68 -1.53
C PRO A 78 18.04 5.16 -1.71
N LYS A 79 19.07 4.41 -1.31
CA LYS A 79 19.08 2.95 -1.40
C LYS A 79 17.74 2.36 -0.92
N LEU A 80 17.04 1.68 -1.81
CA LEU A 80 15.78 1.02 -1.52
C LEU A 80 16.04 -0.40 -0.99
N ASN A 81 15.27 -0.78 0.03
CA ASN A 81 15.29 -2.14 0.57
C ASN A 81 14.37 -3.05 -0.24
N PHE A 82 13.26 -2.52 -0.76
CA PHE A 82 12.34 -3.23 -1.66
C PHE A 82 11.43 -2.28 -2.42
N VAL A 83 10.76 -2.80 -3.44
CA VAL A 83 9.68 -2.15 -4.18
C VAL A 83 8.45 -3.03 -4.12
N VAL A 84 7.26 -2.44 -3.93
CA VAL A 84 5.97 -3.13 -4.08
C VAL A 84 5.28 -2.57 -5.31
N PHE A 85 4.87 -3.44 -6.23
CA PHE A 85 3.93 -3.12 -7.28
C PHE A 85 2.52 -3.47 -6.81
N GLY A 86 1.70 -2.44 -6.63
CA GLY A 86 0.50 -2.44 -5.82
C GLY A 86 -0.80 -2.91 -6.48
N GLY A 87 -0.72 -3.62 -7.60
CA GLY A 87 -1.87 -4.05 -8.38
C GLY A 87 -2.10 -3.19 -9.63
N ASP A 88 -2.93 -3.70 -10.52
CA ASP A 88 -3.27 -3.08 -11.80
C ASP A 88 -2.01 -2.71 -12.62
N GLN A 89 -1.04 -3.64 -12.65
CA GLN A 89 0.19 -3.48 -13.43
C GLN A 89 -0.08 -3.61 -14.92
N ILE A 90 -0.96 -4.53 -15.29
CA ILE A 90 -1.29 -4.85 -16.69
C ILE A 90 -2.75 -4.50 -16.95
N HIS A 91 -3.01 -3.82 -18.05
CA HIS A 91 -4.38 -3.64 -18.51
C HIS A 91 -4.89 -4.94 -19.13
N TYR A 92 -6.08 -5.40 -18.72
CA TYR A 92 -6.69 -6.59 -19.30
C TYR A 92 -7.09 -6.34 -20.76
N GLY A 93 -7.01 -7.38 -21.61
CA GLY A 93 -7.37 -7.26 -23.02
C GLY A 93 -6.44 -8.03 -23.95
N PRO A 94 -6.46 -7.73 -25.26
CA PRO A 94 -5.74 -8.52 -26.27
C PRO A 94 -4.21 -8.43 -26.15
N ASN A 95 -3.70 -7.40 -25.48
CA ASN A 95 -2.28 -7.11 -25.36
C ASN A 95 -1.70 -7.50 -23.99
N ASP A 96 -2.49 -8.10 -23.10
CA ASP A 96 -2.15 -8.35 -21.71
C ASP A 96 -0.87 -9.18 -21.55
N LYS A 97 -0.73 -10.26 -22.32
CA LYS A 97 0.48 -11.11 -22.28
C LYS A 97 1.75 -10.36 -22.72
N GLU A 98 1.67 -9.62 -23.81
CA GLU A 98 2.81 -8.85 -24.32
C GLU A 98 3.17 -7.70 -23.34
N SER A 99 2.17 -7.09 -22.72
CA SER A 99 2.36 -6.08 -21.69
C SER A 99 3.02 -6.67 -20.44
N LEU A 100 2.65 -7.89 -20.06
CA LEU A 100 3.33 -8.63 -18.98
C LEU A 100 4.80 -8.92 -19.33
N ASP A 101 5.09 -9.36 -20.56
CA ASP A 101 6.46 -9.61 -21.00
C ASP A 101 7.32 -8.32 -20.93
N VAL A 102 6.75 -7.17 -21.31
CA VAL A 102 7.41 -5.85 -21.16
C VAL A 102 7.64 -5.52 -19.69
N PHE A 103 6.64 -5.71 -18.84
CA PHE A 103 6.75 -5.45 -17.40
C PHE A 103 7.85 -6.31 -16.78
N GLN A 104 7.87 -7.62 -17.04
CA GLN A 104 8.90 -8.54 -16.55
C GLN A 104 10.29 -8.16 -17.06
N LYS A 105 10.43 -7.85 -18.34
CA LYS A 105 11.71 -7.44 -18.94
C LYS A 105 12.32 -6.23 -18.22
N TRP A 106 11.54 -5.20 -17.96
CA TRP A 106 12.03 -3.98 -17.32
C TRP A 106 12.27 -4.16 -15.82
N THR A 107 11.41 -4.88 -15.12
CA THR A 107 11.59 -5.14 -13.68
C THR A 107 12.75 -6.09 -13.39
N ALA A 108 13.17 -6.93 -14.35
CA ALA A 108 14.34 -7.80 -14.21
C ALA A 108 15.65 -7.02 -13.97
N HIS A 109 15.70 -5.74 -14.35
CA HIS A 109 16.86 -4.87 -14.14
C HIS A 109 16.91 -4.21 -12.75
N LEU A 110 15.87 -4.38 -11.91
CA LEU A 110 15.86 -3.83 -10.56
C LEU A 110 16.83 -4.60 -9.66
N SER A 111 17.71 -3.87 -8.99
CA SER A 111 18.72 -4.44 -8.10
C SER A 111 18.20 -4.77 -6.69
N MET A 112 17.03 -4.21 -6.30
CA MET A 112 16.38 -4.48 -5.04
C MET A 112 15.28 -5.55 -5.19
N PRO A 113 14.93 -6.26 -4.10
CA PRO A 113 13.77 -7.14 -4.09
C PRO A 113 12.49 -6.42 -4.51
N LEU A 114 11.68 -7.07 -5.34
CA LEU A 114 10.35 -6.58 -5.71
C LEU A 114 9.29 -7.58 -5.29
N TYR A 115 8.11 -7.05 -4.94
CA TYR A 115 6.93 -7.82 -4.54
C TYR A 115 5.73 -7.35 -5.35
N ILE A 116 4.90 -8.30 -5.74
CA ILE A 116 3.72 -8.06 -6.57
C ILE A 116 2.48 -8.26 -5.74
N LEU A 117 1.55 -7.32 -5.81
CA LEU A 117 0.18 -7.46 -5.32
C LEU A 117 -0.75 -7.55 -6.54
N LEU A 118 -1.81 -8.36 -6.45
CA LEU A 118 -2.81 -8.39 -7.49
C LEU A 118 -3.72 -7.15 -7.42
N GLY A 119 -4.08 -6.61 -8.56
CA GLY A 119 -5.18 -5.68 -8.73
C GLY A 119 -6.38 -6.34 -9.42
N ASN A 120 -7.45 -5.59 -9.60
CA ASN A 120 -8.63 -6.15 -10.26
C ASN A 120 -8.42 -6.43 -11.74
N THR A 121 -7.49 -5.74 -12.41
CA THR A 121 -7.23 -6.00 -13.83
C THR A 121 -6.52 -7.34 -14.06
N GLU A 122 -5.66 -7.79 -13.13
CA GLU A 122 -5.01 -9.09 -13.22
C GLU A 122 -5.99 -10.27 -13.03
N VAL A 123 -7.14 -10.02 -12.43
CA VAL A 123 -8.14 -11.07 -12.10
C VAL A 123 -9.48 -10.90 -12.80
N SER A 124 -9.56 -9.98 -13.78
CA SER A 124 -10.78 -9.71 -14.55
C SER A 124 -10.56 -9.87 -16.05
N PRO A 125 -10.19 -11.08 -16.50
CA PRO A 125 -9.94 -11.30 -17.92
C PRO A 125 -11.21 -11.08 -18.76
N VAL A 126 -11.03 -10.47 -19.92
CA VAL A 126 -12.11 -10.33 -20.91
C VAL A 126 -12.25 -11.64 -21.67
N SER A 127 -13.40 -12.28 -21.55
CA SER A 127 -13.67 -13.59 -22.19
C SER A 127 -13.41 -13.54 -23.70
N GLY A 128 -12.66 -14.51 -24.21
CA GLY A 128 -12.30 -14.62 -25.63
C GLY A 128 -11.27 -13.59 -26.13
N VAL A 129 -10.78 -12.68 -25.26
CA VAL A 129 -9.85 -11.60 -25.64
C VAL A 129 -8.58 -11.66 -24.81
N SER A 130 -8.70 -11.66 -23.47
CA SER A 130 -7.56 -11.74 -22.55
C SER A 130 -6.91 -13.12 -22.59
N LYS A 131 -5.58 -13.15 -22.47
CA LYS A 131 -4.74 -14.36 -22.42
C LYS A 131 -4.26 -14.66 -21.01
N LEU A 132 -4.37 -13.69 -20.10
CA LEU A 132 -3.97 -13.79 -18.71
C LEU A 132 -5.20 -13.81 -17.81
N GLY A 133 -5.12 -14.61 -16.76
CA GLY A 133 -6.04 -14.61 -15.63
C GLY A 133 -5.23 -14.78 -14.34
N ARG A 134 -5.91 -14.91 -13.21
CA ARG A 134 -5.27 -15.03 -11.87
C ARG A 134 -4.16 -16.08 -11.85
N ASP A 135 -4.43 -17.28 -12.32
CA ASP A 135 -3.47 -18.39 -12.24
C ASP A 135 -2.24 -18.18 -13.12
N GLU A 136 -2.41 -17.63 -14.32
CA GLU A 136 -1.30 -17.27 -15.21
C GLU A 136 -0.42 -16.22 -14.55
N TYR A 137 -1.03 -15.21 -13.93
CA TYR A 137 -0.33 -14.13 -13.27
C TYR A 137 0.41 -14.62 -12.02
N LEU A 138 -0.22 -15.46 -11.21
CA LEU A 138 0.43 -16.09 -10.04
C LEU A 138 1.66 -16.93 -10.44
N ARG A 139 1.58 -17.66 -11.56
CA ARG A 139 2.72 -18.41 -12.10
C ARG A 139 3.83 -17.50 -12.60
N ALA A 140 3.48 -16.44 -13.31
CA ALA A 140 4.44 -15.49 -13.88
C ALA A 140 5.30 -14.79 -12.81
N TRP A 141 4.74 -14.59 -11.62
CA TRP A 141 5.39 -13.90 -10.50
C TRP A 141 5.69 -14.79 -9.30
N ASN A 142 5.80 -16.10 -9.54
CA ASN A 142 6.18 -17.04 -8.48
C ASN A 142 7.52 -16.64 -7.84
N GLY A 143 7.53 -16.53 -6.50
CA GLY A 143 8.70 -16.10 -5.72
C GLY A 143 8.88 -14.57 -5.60
N LYS A 144 7.95 -13.78 -6.16
CA LYS A 144 7.90 -12.31 -5.98
C LYS A 144 6.72 -11.88 -5.08
N GLY A 145 6.52 -12.61 -3.98
CA GLY A 145 5.36 -12.52 -3.11
C GLY A 145 4.29 -13.53 -3.51
N LEU A 146 3.98 -13.63 -4.78
CA LEU A 146 2.98 -14.55 -5.31
C LEU A 146 3.52 -15.98 -5.45
N ARG A 147 2.60 -16.95 -5.41
CA ARG A 147 2.86 -18.37 -5.70
C ARG A 147 1.55 -19.05 -6.14
N PRO A 148 1.61 -20.15 -6.89
CA PRO A 148 0.40 -20.85 -7.30
C PRO A 148 -0.53 -21.14 -6.13
N GLY A 149 -1.79 -20.73 -6.25
CA GLY A 149 -2.81 -20.88 -5.21
C GLY A 149 -2.72 -19.93 -4.01
N HIS A 150 -1.74 -19.00 -3.98
CA HIS A 150 -1.57 -18.04 -2.89
C HIS A 150 -1.17 -16.67 -3.41
N SER A 151 -2.02 -15.68 -3.22
CA SER A 151 -1.82 -14.30 -3.64
C SER A 151 -1.49 -13.35 -2.49
N SER A 152 -1.82 -13.70 -1.25
CA SER A 152 -1.34 -12.97 -0.06
C SER A 152 0.04 -13.45 0.36
N TRP A 153 0.88 -12.53 0.85
CA TRP A 153 2.27 -12.79 1.20
C TRP A 153 2.75 -11.93 2.37
N ALA A 154 3.84 -12.34 3.00
CA ALA A 154 4.48 -11.55 4.03
C ALA A 154 5.98 -11.83 4.10
N PHE A 155 6.78 -10.82 4.47
CA PHE A 155 8.23 -10.92 4.66
C PHE A 155 8.76 -9.88 5.65
N ASP A 156 10.00 -10.05 6.09
CA ASP A 156 10.70 -9.13 6.96
C ASP A 156 11.78 -8.39 6.15
N PRO A 157 11.60 -7.09 5.82
CA PRO A 157 12.61 -6.32 5.09
C PRO A 157 13.85 -6.04 5.94
N VAL A 158 13.67 -5.88 7.24
CA VAL A 158 14.67 -5.65 8.28
C VAL A 158 14.17 -6.23 9.60
N SER A 159 15.07 -6.46 10.54
CA SER A 159 14.70 -6.96 11.88
C SER A 159 13.67 -6.05 12.56
N GLY A 160 12.64 -6.64 13.14
CA GLY A 160 11.57 -5.93 13.85
C GLY A 160 10.47 -5.35 12.97
N VAL A 161 10.52 -5.51 11.65
CA VAL A 161 9.48 -5.03 10.72
C VAL A 161 8.90 -6.20 9.94
N ARG A 162 7.57 -6.23 9.83
CA ARG A 162 6.83 -7.15 8.98
C ARG A 162 6.09 -6.37 7.89
N VAL A 163 6.18 -6.83 6.66
CA VAL A 163 5.43 -6.32 5.51
C VAL A 163 4.49 -7.41 5.02
N ILE A 164 3.24 -7.06 4.81
CA ILE A 164 2.17 -7.98 4.39
C ILE A 164 1.55 -7.44 3.11
N GLY A 165 1.47 -8.24 2.05
CA GLY A 165 0.62 -8.01 0.90
C GLY A 165 -0.64 -8.85 1.06
N PHE A 166 -1.77 -8.19 1.27
CA PHE A 166 -3.04 -8.82 1.54
C PHE A 166 -3.95 -8.71 0.32
N ASP A 167 -4.15 -9.81 -0.37
CA ASP A 167 -5.02 -9.86 -1.54
C ASP A 167 -6.49 -9.81 -1.11
N VAL A 168 -7.20 -8.83 -1.64
CA VAL A 168 -8.64 -8.62 -1.44
C VAL A 168 -9.38 -8.65 -2.77
N THR A 169 -8.69 -9.01 -3.88
CA THR A 169 -9.29 -9.00 -5.22
C THR A 169 -10.33 -10.11 -5.39
N VAL A 170 -11.38 -9.81 -6.13
CA VAL A 170 -12.44 -10.76 -6.50
C VAL A 170 -12.46 -10.92 -8.01
N ASP A 171 -12.39 -12.16 -8.49
CA ASP A 171 -12.35 -12.46 -9.91
C ASP A 171 -13.53 -11.85 -10.67
N GLY A 172 -13.22 -11.11 -11.74
CA GLY A 172 -14.20 -10.45 -12.59
C GLY A 172 -14.93 -9.28 -11.92
N LYS A 173 -14.39 -8.73 -10.82
CA LYS A 173 -15.01 -7.61 -10.11
C LYS A 173 -14.02 -6.48 -9.86
N PRO A 174 -14.47 -5.21 -9.92
CA PRO A 174 -13.62 -4.06 -9.58
C PRO A 174 -13.48 -3.86 -8.07
N HIS A 175 -14.45 -4.29 -7.27
CA HIS A 175 -14.37 -4.21 -5.81
C HIS A 175 -13.51 -5.33 -5.22
N GLY A 176 -13.01 -5.07 -4.01
CA GLY A 176 -12.40 -6.10 -3.19
C GLY A 176 -13.41 -6.75 -2.21
N GLU A 177 -13.10 -7.94 -1.77
CA GLU A 177 -13.78 -8.64 -0.66
C GLU A 177 -12.85 -9.72 -0.12
N ALA A 178 -12.44 -9.64 1.14
CA ALA A 178 -11.64 -10.68 1.75
C ALA A 178 -12.53 -11.87 2.18
N SER A 179 -12.19 -13.07 1.73
CA SER A 179 -12.86 -14.29 2.19
C SER A 179 -12.57 -14.55 3.68
N LEU A 180 -13.36 -15.43 4.30
CA LEU A 180 -13.13 -15.82 5.69
C LEU A 180 -11.76 -16.47 5.89
N ASP A 181 -11.25 -17.19 4.91
CA ASP A 181 -9.97 -17.87 5.03
C ASP A 181 -8.80 -16.89 4.87
N GLU A 182 -8.93 -15.89 4.01
CA GLU A 182 -7.98 -14.78 3.92
C GLU A 182 -7.95 -13.94 5.19
N ILE A 183 -9.11 -13.64 5.79
CA ILE A 183 -9.19 -12.93 7.08
C ILE A 183 -8.54 -13.77 8.19
N LYS A 184 -8.76 -15.09 8.25
CA LYS A 184 -8.10 -15.97 9.21
C LYS A 184 -6.58 -16.01 8.99
N TRP A 185 -6.15 -16.04 7.72
CA TRP A 185 -4.73 -16.00 7.41
C TRP A 185 -4.10 -14.69 7.89
N LEU A 186 -4.73 -13.53 7.63
CA LEU A 186 -4.26 -12.24 8.09
C LEU A 186 -4.17 -12.18 9.62
N ASP A 187 -5.22 -12.59 10.33
CA ASP A 187 -5.26 -12.61 11.80
C ASP A 187 -4.17 -13.52 12.40
N LYS A 188 -3.95 -14.70 11.80
CA LYS A 188 -2.85 -15.59 12.19
C LYS A 188 -1.49 -14.94 11.96
N GLU A 189 -1.27 -14.37 10.79
CA GLU A 189 -0.02 -13.71 10.44
C GLU A 189 0.31 -12.56 11.42
N LEU A 190 -0.70 -11.77 11.79
CA LEU A 190 -0.55 -10.68 12.76
C LEU A 190 -0.27 -11.21 14.17
N LYS A 191 -0.94 -12.28 14.61
CA LYS A 191 -0.72 -12.93 15.91
C LYS A 191 0.69 -13.50 16.04
N GLU A 192 1.20 -14.16 15.01
CA GLU A 192 2.54 -14.74 15.00
C GLU A 192 3.64 -13.66 15.00
N ASN A 193 3.31 -12.42 14.62
CA ASN A 193 4.23 -11.29 14.52
C ASN A 193 4.00 -10.18 15.55
N GLN A 194 3.38 -10.48 16.70
CA GLN A 194 3.12 -9.50 17.77
C GLN A 194 4.39 -8.86 18.36
N SER A 195 5.52 -9.55 18.28
CA SER A 195 6.82 -9.03 18.75
C SER A 195 7.46 -8.02 17.79
N LYS A 196 6.95 -7.87 16.56
CA LYS A 196 7.43 -6.86 15.62
C LYS A 196 7.06 -5.45 16.12
N LYS A 197 7.93 -4.49 15.85
CA LYS A 197 7.71 -3.08 16.20
C LYS A 197 6.77 -2.37 15.24
N LEU A 198 6.81 -2.79 13.98
CA LEU A 198 6.08 -2.19 12.89
C LEU A 198 5.57 -3.27 11.95
N ILE A 199 4.28 -3.22 11.65
CA ILE A 199 3.67 -3.97 10.56
C ILE A 199 3.09 -2.98 9.55
N ILE A 200 3.45 -3.19 8.29
CA ILE A 200 2.94 -2.45 7.13
C ILE A 200 2.12 -3.41 6.29
N VAL A 201 0.91 -3.02 5.92
CA VAL A 201 0.00 -3.85 5.12
C VAL A 201 -0.27 -3.14 3.79
N PHE A 202 -0.21 -3.90 2.70
CA PHE A 202 -0.59 -3.45 1.37
C PHE A 202 -1.87 -4.17 0.94
N THR A 203 -2.80 -3.42 0.37
CA THR A 203 -3.99 -3.95 -0.35
C THR A 203 -4.12 -3.18 -1.67
N HIS A 204 -4.67 -3.77 -2.72
CA HIS A 204 -4.92 -2.99 -3.92
C HIS A 204 -6.14 -2.08 -3.72
N GLN A 205 -7.33 -2.66 -3.46
CA GLN A 205 -8.52 -1.86 -3.20
C GLN A 205 -8.50 -1.27 -1.78
N LEU A 206 -9.19 -0.16 -1.64
CA LEU A 206 -9.22 0.67 -0.43
C LEU A 206 -10.00 0.02 0.73
N LEU A 207 -9.44 0.11 1.93
CA LEU A 207 -10.13 -0.20 3.19
C LEU A 207 -10.81 1.03 3.81
N MET A 208 -10.42 2.24 3.38
CA MET A 208 -10.98 3.52 3.85
C MET A 208 -11.38 4.40 2.67
N PRO A 209 -12.47 5.18 2.78
CA PRO A 209 -12.82 6.18 1.78
C PRO A 209 -11.70 7.22 1.60
N THR A 210 -11.41 7.61 0.38
CA THR A 210 -10.42 8.65 0.05
C THR A 210 -11.06 9.95 -0.41
N THR A 211 -12.31 9.85 -0.87
CA THR A 211 -13.11 10.99 -1.34
C THR A 211 -14.53 10.94 -0.77
N GLU A 212 -15.24 12.05 -0.84
CA GLU A 212 -16.66 12.07 -0.45
C GLU A 212 -17.53 11.16 -1.34
N LYS A 213 -17.08 10.89 -2.58
CA LYS A 213 -17.79 9.98 -3.47
C LYS A 213 -17.77 8.55 -2.98
N ASP A 214 -16.65 8.10 -2.37
CA ASP A 214 -16.51 6.73 -1.86
C ASP A 214 -17.51 6.41 -0.75
N LYS A 215 -18.06 7.45 -0.11
CA LYS A 215 -19.14 7.33 0.89
C LYS A 215 -20.51 7.13 0.25
N THR A 216 -20.64 7.33 -1.07
CA THR A 216 -21.90 7.11 -1.79
C THR A 216 -22.05 5.66 -2.20
N ARG A 217 -23.30 5.18 -2.34
CA ARG A 217 -23.59 3.80 -2.75
C ARG A 217 -22.97 3.43 -4.11
N SER A 218 -22.91 4.37 -5.03
CA SER A 218 -22.38 4.14 -6.38
C SER A 218 -20.86 3.97 -6.43
N TRP A 219 -20.11 4.63 -5.50
CA TRP A 219 -18.66 4.59 -5.46
C TRP A 219 -18.10 3.63 -4.41
N SER A 220 -18.82 3.39 -3.32
CA SER A 220 -18.44 2.33 -2.37
C SER A 220 -18.33 0.95 -3.01
N PHE A 221 -18.91 0.79 -4.19
CA PHE A 221 -18.77 -0.40 -5.04
C PHE A 221 -17.32 -0.68 -5.45
N TRP A 222 -16.44 0.33 -5.51
CA TRP A 222 -15.04 0.18 -5.90
C TRP A 222 -14.12 -0.17 -4.73
N MET A 223 -14.61 -0.10 -3.51
CA MET A 223 -13.86 -0.39 -2.29
C MET A 223 -13.93 -1.87 -1.92
N VAL A 224 -13.24 -2.23 -0.83
CA VAL A 224 -13.40 -3.55 -0.19
C VAL A 224 -14.74 -3.61 0.53
N LYS A 225 -15.65 -4.49 0.12
CA LYS A 225 -17.02 -4.58 0.65
C LYS A 225 -17.09 -4.84 2.16
N ASN A 226 -16.24 -5.74 2.62
CA ASN A 226 -16.14 -6.09 4.04
C ASN A 226 -14.96 -5.38 4.75
N SER A 227 -14.60 -4.18 4.29
CA SER A 227 -13.50 -3.38 4.81
C SER A 227 -13.55 -3.18 6.32
N THR A 228 -14.74 -3.00 6.90
CA THR A 228 -14.91 -2.86 8.36
C THR A 228 -14.35 -4.07 9.10
N ARG A 229 -14.68 -5.28 8.66
CA ARG A 229 -14.17 -6.51 9.29
C ARG A 229 -12.65 -6.66 9.15
N VAL A 230 -12.11 -6.31 7.99
CA VAL A 230 -10.65 -6.32 7.78
C VAL A 230 -9.97 -5.31 8.71
N ARG A 231 -10.51 -4.09 8.82
CA ARG A 231 -9.99 -3.07 9.73
C ARG A 231 -10.05 -3.48 11.19
N GLU A 232 -11.14 -4.10 11.63
CA GLU A 232 -11.27 -4.64 13.01
C GLU A 232 -10.13 -5.61 13.35
N VAL A 233 -9.76 -6.49 12.40
CA VAL A 233 -8.62 -7.39 12.56
C VAL A 233 -7.30 -6.60 12.65
N LEU A 234 -7.07 -5.64 11.78
CA LEU A 234 -5.87 -4.81 11.81
C LEU A 234 -5.77 -3.99 13.11
N GLU A 235 -6.87 -3.39 13.55
CA GLU A 235 -6.96 -2.58 14.75
C GLU A 235 -6.77 -3.38 16.06
N ALA A 236 -7.03 -4.69 16.04
CA ALA A 236 -6.75 -5.57 17.18
C ALA A 236 -5.25 -5.72 17.46
N HIS A 237 -4.38 -5.40 16.50
CA HIS A 237 -2.93 -5.55 16.60
C HIS A 237 -2.20 -4.20 16.69
N PRO A 238 -1.65 -3.81 17.85
CA PRO A 238 -1.13 -2.46 18.10
C PRO A 238 0.10 -2.07 17.28
N ASN A 239 0.81 -3.04 16.73
CA ASN A 239 1.99 -2.85 15.89
C ASN A 239 1.66 -2.67 14.39
N VAL A 240 0.40 -2.81 13.97
CA VAL A 240 -0.04 -2.37 12.65
C VAL A 240 -0.19 -0.85 12.67
N ARG A 241 0.59 -0.16 11.83
CA ARG A 241 0.66 1.31 11.83
C ARG A 241 0.39 1.94 10.48
N LEU A 242 0.50 1.19 9.40
CA LEU A 242 0.38 1.70 8.05
C LEU A 242 -0.33 0.68 7.15
N VAL A 243 -1.35 1.17 6.43
CA VAL A 243 -2.03 0.44 5.35
C VAL A 243 -1.89 1.27 4.08
N ILE A 244 -1.42 0.66 3.01
CA ILE A 244 -1.16 1.32 1.72
C ILE A 244 -2.00 0.66 0.64
N SER A 245 -2.66 1.47 -0.18
CA SER A 245 -3.54 1.02 -1.27
C SER A 245 -3.31 1.81 -2.56
N GLY A 246 -3.79 1.29 -3.69
CA GLY A 246 -3.87 1.95 -4.98
C GLY A 246 -5.31 2.11 -5.47
N HIS A 247 -5.60 1.65 -6.69
CA HIS A 247 -6.92 1.44 -7.28
C HIS A 247 -7.72 2.71 -7.64
N HIS A 248 -7.84 3.67 -6.73
CA HIS A 248 -8.63 4.89 -6.98
C HIS A 248 -7.86 6.00 -7.68
N HIS A 249 -6.56 5.80 -7.91
CA HIS A 249 -5.67 6.80 -8.53
C HIS A 249 -5.71 8.16 -7.79
N VAL A 250 -5.84 8.13 -6.48
CA VAL A 250 -6.01 9.30 -5.60
C VAL A 250 -4.91 9.32 -4.56
N SER A 251 -4.30 10.48 -4.35
CA SER A 251 -3.35 10.69 -3.26
C SER A 251 -4.09 11.09 -1.99
N LYS A 252 -4.09 10.22 -0.97
CA LYS A 252 -4.73 10.50 0.32
C LYS A 252 -3.92 9.91 1.47
N VAL A 253 -3.82 10.67 2.55
CA VAL A 253 -3.28 10.22 3.84
C VAL A 253 -4.30 10.51 4.93
N GLU A 254 -4.80 9.49 5.59
CA GLU A 254 -5.80 9.64 6.64
C GLU A 254 -5.55 8.64 7.77
N SER A 255 -5.67 9.09 9.02
CA SER A 255 -5.48 8.24 10.19
C SER A 255 -6.82 7.91 10.84
N LEU A 256 -7.02 6.63 11.16
CA LEU A 256 -8.11 6.16 11.99
C LEU A 256 -7.50 5.43 13.20
N GLY A 257 -7.71 6.00 14.38
CA GLY A 257 -7.03 5.51 15.57
C GLY A 257 -5.50 5.59 15.45
N ARG A 258 -4.82 4.45 15.56
CA ARG A 258 -3.35 4.36 15.44
C ARG A 258 -2.84 3.96 14.06
N ILE A 259 -3.74 3.58 13.15
CA ILE A 259 -3.39 3.15 11.79
C ILE A 259 -3.56 4.33 10.84
N THR A 260 -2.53 4.60 10.06
CA THR A 260 -2.63 5.51 8.92
C THR A 260 -2.92 4.73 7.65
N TYR A 261 -3.97 5.11 6.96
CA TYR A 261 -4.37 4.57 5.66
C TYR A 261 -3.92 5.54 4.59
N VAL A 262 -3.21 5.00 3.61
CA VAL A 262 -2.66 5.78 2.50
C VAL A 262 -3.17 5.21 1.19
N SER A 263 -3.71 6.07 0.35
CA SER A 263 -3.95 5.78 -1.06
C SER A 263 -2.87 6.45 -1.88
N ASP A 264 -2.23 5.69 -2.75
CA ASP A 264 -1.14 6.18 -3.58
C ASP A 264 -1.61 6.55 -4.98
N PRO A 265 -0.99 7.57 -5.60
CA PRO A 265 -1.32 7.99 -6.96
C PRO A 265 -0.92 6.93 -7.98
N ALA A 266 -1.56 6.97 -9.14
CA ALA A 266 -1.30 6.08 -10.25
C ALA A 266 -0.23 6.61 -11.21
N ILE A 267 0.48 5.70 -11.87
CA ILE A 267 1.43 6.05 -12.93
C ILE A 267 0.70 6.46 -14.21
N VAL A 268 -0.37 5.76 -14.55
CA VAL A 268 -1.06 5.93 -15.85
C VAL A 268 -2.02 7.12 -15.89
N THR A 269 -2.29 7.74 -14.75
CA THR A 269 -3.23 8.86 -14.61
C THR A 269 -2.51 10.07 -14.02
N TYR A 270 -2.95 11.28 -14.39
CA TYR A 270 -2.45 12.49 -13.71
C TYR A 270 -2.49 12.33 -12.19
N PRO A 271 -1.44 12.68 -11.45
CA PRO A 271 -0.23 13.42 -11.84
C PRO A 271 0.93 12.54 -12.34
N CYS A 272 0.71 11.28 -12.70
CA CYS A 272 1.72 10.33 -13.16
C CYS A 272 2.86 10.23 -12.13
N SER A 273 2.56 9.73 -10.96
CA SER A 273 3.49 9.68 -9.84
C SER A 273 3.37 8.37 -9.06
N PHE A 274 4.35 8.10 -8.23
CA PHE A 274 4.38 7.01 -7.28
C PHE A 274 4.81 7.54 -5.90
N ARG A 275 4.83 6.69 -4.88
CA ARG A 275 5.20 7.14 -3.54
C ARG A 275 6.43 6.45 -3.00
N SER A 276 7.35 7.27 -2.44
CA SER A 276 8.50 6.80 -1.67
C SER A 276 8.22 6.88 -0.18
N TYR A 277 8.78 5.94 0.58
CA TYR A 277 8.65 5.82 2.01
C TYR A 277 10.03 5.64 2.65
N SER A 278 10.31 6.44 3.67
CA SER A 278 11.53 6.36 4.47
C SER A 278 11.17 6.15 5.93
N VAL A 279 11.51 4.99 6.49
CA VAL A 279 11.24 4.65 7.88
C VAL A 279 12.47 4.97 8.72
N SER A 280 12.28 5.63 9.85
CA SER A 280 13.31 5.96 10.82
C SER A 280 12.72 6.06 12.24
N ARG A 281 13.55 6.40 13.22
CA ARG A 281 13.10 6.71 14.59
C ARG A 281 12.11 7.89 14.68
N GLU A 282 12.13 8.76 13.68
CA GLU A 282 11.25 9.95 13.62
C GLU A 282 9.85 9.61 13.15
N GLY A 283 9.69 8.44 12.52
CA GLY A 283 8.43 7.97 11.93
C GLY A 283 8.61 7.45 10.52
N ILE A 284 7.51 7.43 9.76
CA ILE A 284 7.48 7.06 8.36
C ILE A 284 7.26 8.34 7.53
N HIS A 285 8.32 8.83 6.90
CA HIS A 285 8.23 9.92 5.94
C HIS A 285 7.79 9.35 4.59
N LEU A 286 6.75 9.90 4.03
CA LEU A 286 6.22 9.55 2.71
C LEU A 286 6.18 10.77 1.80
N LYS A 287 6.42 10.54 0.50
CA LYS A 287 6.48 11.60 -0.51
C LYS A 287 6.09 11.10 -1.89
N ASN A 288 5.24 11.85 -2.58
CA ASN A 288 4.93 11.61 -3.99
C ASN A 288 6.13 11.99 -4.87
N ILE A 289 6.50 11.09 -5.77
CA ILE A 289 7.57 11.27 -6.76
C ILE A 289 6.93 11.36 -8.14
N GLY A 290 6.94 12.55 -8.69
CA GLY A 290 6.40 12.79 -10.04
C GLY A 290 7.40 12.41 -11.13
N LEU A 291 6.90 12.13 -12.33
CA LEU A 291 7.71 11.82 -13.49
C LEU A 291 8.32 13.11 -14.12
N ASP A 292 9.39 12.92 -14.88
CA ASP A 292 10.16 14.03 -15.46
C ASP A 292 9.48 14.64 -16.69
N ASP A 293 8.82 13.83 -17.51
CA ASP A 293 8.17 14.28 -18.74
C ASP A 293 6.92 15.10 -18.45
N LYS A 294 7.13 16.40 -18.24
CA LYS A 294 6.05 17.35 -17.95
C LYS A 294 5.04 17.50 -19.08
N ALA A 295 5.44 17.32 -20.33
CA ALA A 295 4.52 17.36 -21.45
C ALA A 295 3.54 16.18 -21.40
N THR A 296 4.04 14.97 -21.12
CA THR A 296 3.21 13.79 -20.91
C THR A 296 2.30 13.94 -19.69
N VAL A 297 2.82 14.47 -18.57
CA VAL A 297 2.00 14.72 -17.35
C VAL A 297 0.89 15.73 -17.63
N ASN A 298 1.17 16.83 -18.34
CA ASN A 298 0.15 17.82 -18.71
C ASN A 298 -0.92 17.19 -19.63
N ARG A 299 -0.51 16.36 -20.56
CA ARG A 299 -1.46 15.65 -21.43
C ARG A 299 -2.35 14.67 -20.64
N ALA A 300 -1.80 14.02 -19.63
CA ALA A 300 -2.59 13.17 -18.71
C ALA A 300 -3.64 13.98 -17.93
N LEU A 301 -3.33 15.22 -17.54
CA LEU A 301 -4.30 16.13 -16.93
C LEU A 301 -5.45 16.47 -17.89
N GLU A 302 -5.12 16.83 -19.13
CA GLU A 302 -6.13 17.13 -20.15
C GLU A 302 -7.07 15.95 -20.38
N LEU A 303 -6.51 14.73 -20.50
CA LEU A 303 -7.28 13.51 -20.66
C LEU A 303 -8.21 13.30 -19.46
N LEU A 304 -7.70 13.39 -18.24
CA LEU A 304 -8.49 13.19 -17.03
C LEU A 304 -9.67 14.15 -16.93
N VAL A 305 -9.43 15.47 -17.09
CA VAL A 305 -10.49 16.48 -16.88
C VAL A 305 -11.50 16.56 -18.03
N SER A 306 -11.14 16.10 -19.24
CA SER A 306 -12.03 16.06 -20.40
C SER A 306 -12.89 14.79 -20.44
N ASP A 307 -12.50 13.73 -19.76
CA ASP A 307 -13.20 12.45 -19.78
C ASP A 307 -14.50 12.49 -18.95
N PRO A 308 -15.53 11.75 -19.35
CA PRO A 308 -16.73 11.58 -18.54
C PRO A 308 -16.50 11.12 -17.10
N TYR A 309 -15.41 10.41 -16.84
CA TYR A 309 -14.98 10.02 -15.50
C TYR A 309 -14.85 11.22 -14.53
N ALA A 310 -14.18 12.28 -14.96
CA ALA A 310 -14.05 13.49 -14.15
C ALA A 310 -15.40 14.14 -13.80
N LYS A 311 -16.35 14.12 -14.75
CA LYS A 311 -17.72 14.62 -14.53
C LYS A 311 -18.52 13.77 -13.56
N MET A 312 -18.19 12.50 -13.41
CA MET A 312 -18.82 11.63 -12.40
C MET A 312 -18.40 12.03 -10.98
N TYR A 313 -17.19 12.57 -10.78
CA TYR A 313 -16.78 13.13 -9.50
C TYR A 313 -17.56 14.39 -9.14
N ASN A 314 -17.63 15.32 -10.07
CA ASN A 314 -18.40 16.53 -9.91
C ASN A 314 -18.78 17.08 -11.29
N PRO A 315 -20.06 17.07 -11.68
CA PRO A 315 -20.51 17.54 -12.99
C PRO A 315 -20.16 19.01 -13.25
N ASP A 316 -20.19 19.84 -12.21
CA ASP A 316 -19.96 21.30 -12.30
C ASP A 316 -18.47 21.68 -12.17
N ALA A 317 -17.63 20.76 -11.67
CA ALA A 317 -16.22 20.99 -11.45
C ALA A 317 -15.37 19.73 -11.73
N PRO A 318 -15.21 19.31 -13.00
CA PRO A 318 -14.45 18.12 -13.36
C PRO A 318 -12.99 18.15 -12.87
N GLN A 319 -12.42 19.36 -12.69
CA GLN A 319 -11.10 19.58 -12.14
C GLN A 319 -10.88 18.90 -10.76
N LYS A 320 -11.94 18.69 -9.98
CA LYS A 320 -11.84 17.99 -8.69
C LYS A 320 -11.29 16.59 -8.80
N ALA A 321 -11.47 15.90 -9.92
CA ALA A 321 -10.84 14.60 -10.13
C ALA A 321 -9.30 14.72 -10.10
N ALA A 322 -8.76 15.73 -10.76
CA ALA A 322 -7.33 16.02 -10.74
C ALA A 322 -6.83 16.48 -9.35
N ASP A 323 -7.60 17.28 -8.64
CA ASP A 323 -7.26 17.74 -7.29
C ASP A 323 -7.14 16.54 -6.33
N TYR A 324 -8.07 15.59 -6.40
CA TYR A 324 -8.00 14.34 -5.61
C TYR A 324 -6.81 13.47 -6.04
N SER A 325 -6.54 13.36 -7.33
CA SER A 325 -5.41 12.56 -7.83
C SER A 325 -4.06 13.09 -7.33
N VAL A 326 -3.89 14.42 -7.29
CA VAL A 326 -2.69 15.06 -6.72
C VAL A 326 -2.64 14.96 -5.20
N GLY A 327 -3.78 15.00 -4.54
CA GLY A 327 -3.93 15.16 -3.10
C GLY A 327 -4.37 16.58 -2.72
N LEU A 328 -5.49 16.68 -2.01
CA LEU A 328 -6.11 17.97 -1.65
C LEU A 328 -5.24 18.83 -0.75
N THR A 329 -4.45 18.19 0.11
CA THR A 329 -3.60 18.87 1.08
C THR A 329 -2.12 18.56 0.84
N GLU A 330 -1.23 19.35 1.42
CA GLU A 330 0.19 19.04 1.40
C GLU A 330 0.49 17.70 2.07
N ASN A 331 -0.19 17.39 3.19
CA ASN A 331 -0.06 16.12 3.88
C ASN A 331 -0.45 14.90 3.02
N ASP A 332 -1.34 15.06 2.06
CA ASP A 332 -1.69 14.00 1.11
C ASP A 332 -0.55 13.71 0.13
N ARG A 333 0.39 14.66 -0.07
CA ARG A 333 1.53 14.57 -1.00
C ARG A 333 2.85 14.25 -0.32
N GLU A 334 3.09 14.86 0.84
CA GLU A 334 4.31 14.67 1.62
C GLU A 334 4.01 14.89 3.10
N THR A 335 4.36 13.92 3.94
CA THR A 335 4.18 14.03 5.41
C THR A 335 5.04 13.02 6.16
N THR A 336 5.09 13.15 7.48
CA THR A 336 5.73 12.17 8.38
C THR A 336 4.70 11.63 9.36
N ILE A 337 4.40 10.33 9.26
CA ILE A 337 3.55 9.59 10.18
C ILE A 337 4.37 9.28 11.43
N LYS A 338 3.93 9.73 12.59
CA LYS A 338 4.57 9.39 13.88
C LYS A 338 4.20 7.94 14.27
N LEU A 339 5.19 7.18 14.72
CA LEU A 339 5.04 5.78 15.15
C LEU A 339 4.84 5.64 16.66
#